data_d36005b9315b892498d5ef994b2de2ac
#
_entry.id   d36005b9315b892498d5ef994b2de2ac
#
_cell.length_a   1.000
_cell.length_b   1.000
_cell.length_c   1.000
_cell.angle_alpha   90.00
_cell.angle_beta   90.00
_cell.angle_gamma   90.00
#
_symmetry.space_group_name_H-M   'P 1'
#
loop_
_entity.id
_entity.type
_entity.pdbx_description
1 polymer ?
#
loop_
_entity_poly.entity_id
_entity_poly.type
_entity_poly.pdbx_seq_one_letter_code
_entity_poly.pdbx_strand_id
1 'polypeptide(L)'
;MNIETEDYKVSYERDISTITCQGFLQLNGMQEYAPIIQLLDQVIEELPTKITLNLRELELLNSSGINMFSKFVIKVRKKKEIQLIVQGTQEFEWQEKSLTNLQRLMPGLELEWE
;
A
#
# COMPACT_ATOMS: atom_id res chain seq x y z
N MET A 1 -2.83 10.06 -10.70
CA MET A 1 -1.45 9.57 -10.51
C MET A 1 -1.39 8.09 -10.85
N ASN A 2 -0.43 7.73 -11.66
CA ASN A 2 -0.38 6.39 -12.23
C ASN A 2 1.06 6.04 -12.58
N ILE A 3 1.52 4.85 -12.15
CA ILE A 3 2.84 4.31 -12.49
C ILE A 3 2.60 2.93 -13.07
N GLU A 4 3.02 2.72 -14.31
CA GLU A 4 2.77 1.46 -14.99
C GLU A 4 4.02 0.98 -15.71
N THR A 5 4.36 -0.30 -15.53
CA THR A 5 5.44 -0.98 -16.23
C THR A 5 4.89 -2.31 -16.74
N GLU A 6 5.73 -3.11 -17.42
CA GLU A 6 5.31 -4.45 -17.83
C GLU A 6 5.02 -5.36 -16.65
N ASP A 7 5.64 -5.11 -15.49
CA ASP A 7 5.56 -6.01 -14.35
C ASP A 7 4.50 -5.59 -13.33
N TYR A 8 4.23 -4.29 -13.21
CA TYR A 8 3.31 -3.81 -12.16
C TYR A 8 2.62 -2.51 -12.58
N LYS A 9 1.55 -2.21 -11.84
CA LYS A 9 0.83 -0.96 -11.95
C LYS A 9 0.46 -0.46 -10.56
N VAL A 10 0.71 0.82 -10.30
CA VAL A 10 0.28 1.50 -9.08
C VAL A 10 -0.49 2.73 -9.50
N SER A 11 -1.72 2.85 -9.04
CA SER A 11 -2.58 3.97 -9.41
C SER A 11 -3.31 4.51 -8.20
N TYR A 12 -3.65 5.80 -8.24
CA TYR A 12 -4.44 6.45 -7.21
C TYR A 12 -5.67 7.09 -7.82
N GLU A 13 -6.84 6.73 -7.32
CA GLU A 13 -8.12 7.32 -7.68
C GLU A 13 -8.57 8.23 -6.55
N ARG A 14 -8.44 9.54 -6.77
CA ARG A 14 -8.70 10.54 -5.73
C ARG A 14 -10.15 10.54 -5.27
N ASP A 15 -11.09 10.34 -6.21
CA ASP A 15 -12.52 10.37 -5.91
C ASP A 15 -12.94 9.36 -4.84
N ILE A 16 -12.25 8.22 -4.79
CA ILE A 16 -12.54 7.17 -3.82
C ILE A 16 -11.38 6.94 -2.86
N SER A 17 -10.38 7.81 -2.89
CA SER A 17 -9.18 7.75 -2.03
C SER A 17 -8.55 6.37 -2.01
N THR A 18 -8.44 5.72 -3.17
CA THR A 18 -7.97 4.35 -3.28
C THR A 18 -6.68 4.26 -4.08
N ILE A 19 -5.67 3.64 -3.46
CA ILE A 19 -4.42 3.28 -4.11
C ILE A 19 -4.52 1.82 -4.48
N THR A 20 -4.34 1.49 -5.77
CA THR A 20 -4.39 0.10 -6.25
C THR A 20 -3.02 -0.32 -6.76
N CYS A 21 -2.53 -1.45 -6.26
CA CYS A 21 -1.27 -2.03 -6.70
C CYS A 21 -1.54 -3.39 -7.34
N GLN A 22 -0.97 -3.62 -8.51
CA GLN A 22 -1.21 -4.84 -9.29
C GLN A 22 0.11 -5.41 -9.79
N GLY A 23 0.17 -6.72 -9.95
CA GLY A 23 1.28 -7.41 -10.58
C GLY A 23 2.40 -7.79 -9.61
N PHE A 24 3.64 -7.56 -10.01
CA PHE A 24 4.83 -8.02 -9.29
C PHE A 24 5.68 -6.82 -8.88
N LEU A 25 5.78 -6.58 -7.57
CA LEU A 25 6.65 -5.53 -7.04
C LEU A 25 7.91 -6.17 -6.47
N GLN A 26 8.96 -6.18 -7.27
CA GLN A 26 10.25 -6.80 -6.94
C GLN A 26 11.40 -5.87 -7.28
N LEU A 27 11.30 -4.62 -6.84
CA LEU A 27 12.33 -3.62 -7.07
C LEU A 27 13.43 -3.71 -6.01
N ASN A 28 14.60 -3.19 -6.32
CA ASN A 28 15.76 -3.25 -5.42
C ASN A 28 15.88 -1.98 -4.60
N GLY A 29 15.54 -2.07 -3.31
CA GLY A 29 15.74 -0.99 -2.37
C GLY A 29 14.85 0.21 -2.57
N MET A 30 14.99 1.17 -1.65
CA MET A 30 14.13 2.36 -1.64
C MET A 30 14.36 3.26 -2.84
N GLN A 31 15.54 3.23 -3.43
CA GLN A 31 15.85 4.07 -4.59
C GLN A 31 14.98 3.68 -5.80
N GLU A 32 14.85 2.37 -6.06
CA GLU A 32 14.01 1.92 -7.18
C GLU A 32 12.52 2.06 -6.87
N TYR A 33 12.16 2.01 -5.60
CA TYR A 33 10.78 2.25 -5.18
C TYR A 33 10.42 3.73 -5.07
N ALA A 34 11.39 4.64 -5.27
CA ALA A 34 11.16 6.07 -5.05
C ALA A 34 9.92 6.64 -5.76
N PRO A 35 9.63 6.32 -7.03
CA PRO A 35 8.42 6.85 -7.66
C PRO A 35 7.13 6.43 -6.94
N ILE A 36 7.08 5.18 -6.46
CA ILE A 36 5.91 4.69 -5.73
C ILE A 36 5.83 5.37 -4.36
N ILE A 37 6.96 5.52 -3.67
CA ILE A 37 7.03 6.22 -2.39
C ILE A 37 6.52 7.65 -2.54
N GLN A 38 6.90 8.34 -3.62
CA GLN A 38 6.44 9.70 -3.88
C GLN A 38 4.92 9.76 -4.08
N LEU A 39 4.36 8.80 -4.80
CA LEU A 39 2.91 8.71 -4.96
C LEU A 39 2.22 8.52 -3.61
N LEU A 40 2.71 7.59 -2.80
CA LEU A 40 2.14 7.33 -1.48
C LEU A 40 2.23 8.56 -0.57
N ASP A 41 3.37 9.25 -0.59
CA ASP A 41 3.56 10.45 0.22
C ASP A 41 2.62 11.58 -0.21
N GLN A 42 2.41 11.75 -1.51
CA GLN A 42 1.47 12.75 -2.03
C GLN A 42 0.05 12.48 -1.57
N VAL A 43 -0.37 11.21 -1.55
CA VAL A 43 -1.70 10.85 -1.07
C VAL A 43 -1.87 11.25 0.39
N ILE A 44 -0.87 10.98 1.23
CA ILE A 44 -0.91 11.36 2.64
C ILE A 44 -0.97 12.88 2.79
N GLU A 45 -0.19 13.61 1.99
CA GLU A 45 -0.13 15.07 2.07
C GLU A 45 -1.47 15.74 1.72
N GLU A 46 -2.30 15.09 0.93
CA GLU A 46 -3.64 15.61 0.62
C GLU A 46 -4.58 15.51 1.81
N LEU A 47 -4.17 14.85 2.87
CA LEU A 47 -4.94 14.69 4.11
C LEU A 47 -6.36 14.20 3.90
N PRO A 48 -6.54 13.09 3.16
CA PRO A 48 -7.89 12.53 3.02
C PRO A 48 -8.37 12.00 4.37
N THR A 49 -9.67 11.88 4.54
CA THR A 49 -10.21 11.30 5.77
C THR A 49 -9.99 9.79 5.82
N LYS A 50 -9.85 9.18 4.66
CA LYS A 50 -9.68 7.74 4.53
C LYS A 50 -8.77 7.43 3.34
N ILE A 51 -7.91 6.44 3.51
CA ILE A 51 -7.12 5.87 2.41
C ILE A 51 -7.42 4.38 2.35
N THR A 52 -7.74 3.88 1.16
CA THR A 52 -7.85 2.45 0.89
C THR A 52 -6.64 2.03 0.07
N LEU A 53 -5.90 1.04 0.57
CA LEU A 53 -4.79 0.44 -0.15
C LEU A 53 -5.25 -0.92 -0.65
N ASN A 54 -5.51 -1.02 -1.94
CA ASN A 54 -6.01 -2.24 -2.56
C ASN A 54 -4.86 -3.06 -3.12
N LEU A 55 -4.57 -4.19 -2.47
CA LEU A 55 -3.50 -5.11 -2.84
C LEU A 55 -4.03 -6.44 -3.39
N ARG A 56 -5.32 -6.51 -3.70
CA ARG A 56 -5.95 -7.77 -4.12
C ARG A 56 -5.38 -8.34 -5.41
N GLU A 57 -4.81 -7.51 -6.27
CA GLU A 57 -4.20 -7.96 -7.51
C GLU A 57 -2.67 -7.89 -7.47
N LEU A 58 -2.09 -7.67 -6.29
CA LEU A 58 -0.64 -7.67 -6.12
C LEU A 58 -0.17 -9.10 -5.82
N GLU A 59 0.36 -9.75 -6.85
CA GLU A 59 0.70 -11.17 -6.80
C GLU A 59 1.97 -11.44 -6.01
N LEU A 60 2.91 -10.50 -6.02
CA LEU A 60 4.19 -10.69 -5.39
C LEU A 60 4.75 -9.37 -4.87
N LEU A 61 5.37 -9.43 -3.70
CA LEU A 61 5.98 -8.27 -3.06
C LEU A 61 7.25 -8.73 -2.34
N ASN A 62 8.37 -8.11 -2.66
CA ASN A 62 9.63 -8.47 -2.03
C ASN A 62 9.82 -7.75 -0.68
N SER A 63 10.93 -8.07 0.01
CA SER A 63 11.22 -7.49 1.33
C SER A 63 11.34 -5.98 1.30
N SER A 64 11.93 -5.42 0.25
CA SER A 64 12.02 -3.97 0.09
C SER A 64 10.64 -3.33 -0.06
N GLY A 65 9.74 -4.00 -0.78
CA GLY A 65 8.36 -3.53 -0.93
C GLY A 65 7.58 -3.59 0.37
N ILE A 66 7.78 -4.65 1.15
CA ILE A 66 7.17 -4.77 2.48
C ILE A 66 7.66 -3.63 3.38
N ASN A 67 8.95 -3.32 3.34
CA ASN A 67 9.51 -2.18 4.07
C ASN A 67 8.88 -0.86 3.64
N MET A 68 8.69 -0.69 2.34
CA MET A 68 8.06 0.53 1.81
C MET A 68 6.65 0.70 2.38
N PHE A 69 5.83 -0.35 2.33
CA PHE A 69 4.47 -0.28 2.86
C PHE A 69 4.45 -0.13 4.37
N SER A 70 5.41 -0.75 5.08
CA SER A 70 5.53 -0.55 6.52
C SER A 70 5.76 0.91 6.88
N LYS A 71 6.64 1.58 6.15
CA LYS A 71 6.91 3.00 6.35
C LYS A 71 5.70 3.85 6.01
N PHE A 72 4.97 3.48 4.96
CA PHE A 72 3.73 4.16 4.59
C PHE A 72 2.71 4.08 5.73
N VAL A 73 2.50 2.88 6.27
CA VAL A 73 1.55 2.67 7.39
C VAL A 73 1.94 3.53 8.59
N ILE A 74 3.24 3.58 8.92
CA ILE A 74 3.72 4.41 10.03
C ILE A 74 3.45 5.90 9.78
N LYS A 75 3.66 6.36 8.54
CA LYS A 75 3.37 7.76 8.17
C LYS A 75 1.88 8.06 8.30
N VAL A 76 1.01 7.16 7.85
CA VAL A 76 -0.43 7.33 7.99
C VAL A 76 -0.83 7.36 9.47
N ARG A 77 -0.24 6.49 10.28
CA ARG A 77 -0.52 6.44 11.72
C ARG A 77 -0.22 7.78 12.40
N LYS A 78 0.82 8.47 11.95
CA LYS A 78 1.19 9.78 12.51
C LYS A 78 0.16 10.85 12.17
N LYS A 79 -0.61 10.66 11.13
CA LYS A 79 -1.72 11.55 10.74
C LYS A 79 -3.00 10.99 11.36
N LYS A 80 -3.23 11.28 12.62
CA LYS A 80 -4.26 10.65 13.45
C LYS A 80 -5.69 10.73 12.88
N GLU A 81 -5.91 11.61 11.91
CA GLU A 81 -7.23 11.82 11.34
C GLU A 81 -7.50 10.94 10.11
N ILE A 82 -6.48 10.22 9.60
CA ILE A 82 -6.64 9.39 8.41
C ILE A 82 -6.94 7.96 8.83
N GLN A 83 -8.08 7.44 8.37
CA GLN A 83 -8.41 6.02 8.50
C GLN A 83 -7.74 5.26 7.36
N LEU A 84 -7.11 4.13 7.67
CA LEU A 84 -6.47 3.30 6.67
C LEU A 84 -7.17 1.95 6.56
N ILE A 85 -7.55 1.59 5.33
CA ILE A 85 -8.14 0.29 5.00
C ILE A 85 -7.18 -0.39 4.03
N VAL A 86 -6.81 -1.63 4.32
CA VAL A 86 -5.99 -2.43 3.41
C VAL A 86 -6.82 -3.61 2.94
N GLN A 87 -6.98 -3.72 1.63
CA GLN A 87 -7.74 -4.79 1.01
C GLN A 87 -6.78 -5.84 0.48
N GLY A 88 -6.96 -7.07 0.93
CA GLY A 88 -6.13 -8.20 0.55
C GLY A 88 -6.95 -9.37 0.06
N THR A 89 -6.26 -10.44 -0.32
CA THR A 89 -6.85 -11.67 -0.78
C THR A 89 -6.08 -12.86 -0.21
N GLN A 90 -6.77 -13.94 0.05
CA GLN A 90 -6.14 -15.19 0.47
C GLN A 90 -5.63 -16.01 -0.72
N GLU A 91 -5.88 -15.54 -1.93
CA GLU A 91 -5.39 -16.16 -3.15
C GLU A 91 -3.85 -16.21 -3.22
N PHE A 92 -3.17 -15.18 -2.69
CA PHE A 92 -1.71 -15.12 -2.68
C PHE A 92 -1.19 -15.35 -1.27
N GLU A 93 -0.43 -16.42 -1.08
CA GLU A 93 0.01 -16.87 0.26
C GLU A 93 0.74 -15.80 1.06
N TRP A 94 1.53 -14.94 0.40
CA TRP A 94 2.34 -13.95 1.12
C TRP A 94 1.47 -12.91 1.85
N GLN A 95 0.24 -12.68 1.39
CA GLN A 95 -0.55 -11.55 1.86
C GLN A 95 -1.02 -11.70 3.31
N GLU A 96 -1.49 -12.86 3.70
CA GLU A 96 -2.06 -13.03 5.04
C GLU A 96 -1.07 -12.62 6.14
N LYS A 97 0.13 -13.15 6.09
CA LYS A 97 1.15 -12.87 7.09
C LYS A 97 1.63 -11.42 7.01
N SER A 98 1.91 -10.95 5.81
CA SER A 98 2.47 -9.60 5.62
C SER A 98 1.48 -8.51 5.96
N LEU A 99 0.21 -8.66 5.56
CA LEU A 99 -0.79 -7.64 5.87
C LEU A 99 -1.16 -7.64 7.35
N THR A 100 -1.16 -8.81 8.00
CA THR A 100 -1.34 -8.87 9.44
C THR A 100 -0.21 -8.14 10.17
N ASN A 101 1.02 -8.24 9.68
CA ASN A 101 2.14 -7.51 10.24
C ASN A 101 1.99 -5.99 10.07
N LEU A 102 1.43 -5.54 8.94
CA LEU A 102 1.13 -4.12 8.76
C LEU A 102 0.10 -3.64 9.78
N GLN A 103 -0.90 -4.46 10.07
CA GLN A 103 -1.92 -4.11 11.06
C GLN A 103 -1.32 -3.94 12.46
N ARG A 104 -0.27 -4.68 12.78
CA ARG A 104 0.41 -4.53 14.08
C ARG A 104 1.09 -3.17 14.21
N LEU A 105 1.48 -2.55 13.09
CA LEU A 105 2.11 -1.23 13.11
C LEU A 105 1.09 -0.12 13.34
N MET A 106 -0.18 -0.37 13.02
CA MET A 106 -1.25 0.59 13.20
C MET A 106 -2.51 -0.17 13.64
N PRO A 107 -2.78 -0.25 14.97
CA PRO A 107 -3.91 -1.06 15.47
C PRO A 107 -5.27 -0.66 14.91
N GLY A 108 -5.45 0.61 14.50
CA GLY A 108 -6.70 1.08 13.91
C GLY A 108 -6.86 0.75 12.43
N LEU A 109 -5.85 0.16 11.80
CA LEU A 109 -5.91 -0.24 10.39
C LEU A 109 -6.95 -1.36 10.23
N GLU A 110 -7.81 -1.22 9.23
CA GLU A 110 -8.79 -2.25 8.90
C GLU A 110 -8.29 -3.13 7.76
N LEU A 111 -8.34 -4.45 7.95
CA LEU A 111 -8.05 -5.41 6.89
C LEU A 111 -9.37 -5.91 6.33
N GLU A 112 -9.53 -5.82 5.00
CA GLU A 112 -10.69 -6.36 4.30
C GLU A 112 -10.22 -7.48 3.37
N TRP A 113 -10.61 -8.70 3.67
CA TRP A 113 -10.24 -9.88 2.88
C TRP A 113 -11.33 -10.20 1.86
N GLU A 114 -10.87 -10.66 0.71
CA GLU A 114 -11.78 -11.12 -0.35
C GLU A 114 -11.98 -12.62 -0.27
#